data_ee1abe47dca2f6c5967f4de3211e7d39
#
_entry.id   ee1abe47dca2f6c5967f4de3211e7d39
#
_cell.length_a   1.000
_cell.length_b   1.000
_cell.length_c   1.000
_cell.angle_alpha   90.00
_cell.angle_beta   90.00
_cell.angle_gamma   90.00
#
_symmetry.space_group_name_H-M   'P 1'
#
loop_
_entity.id
_entity.type
_entity.pdbx_description
1 polymer ?
#
loop_
_entity_poly.entity_id
_entity_poly.type
_entity_poly.pdbx_seq_one_letter_code
_entity_poly.pdbx_strand_id
1 'polypeptide(L)'
;MLKRSIVLTALAASSLLHAAEPVAPEQVQEIVTTLCASCHGPDGNTPLMPEYPKLAGQHPEYLYKQLLDFKAWDDKPPARENATMNAMVMAYSKEEMLGLSQYFAQQTLQPAEPKAQETLALGQRIWHHGLPDKAVPACSGCHGNNGAGIPSLYPRLSGQTPDYVVLQLKAFREQQRANDPEQMMRQIANKLTDTEIEALADYAASLR
;
A
#
# COMPACT_ATOMS: atom_id res chain seq x y z
N MET A 1 -64.56 32.35 31.17
CA MET A 1 -63.65 31.17 31.10
C MET A 1 -62.75 31.32 29.88
N LEU A 2 -61.53 31.78 30.05
CA LEU A 2 -60.55 32.04 28.99
C LEU A 2 -59.68 30.79 28.82
N LYS A 3 -59.77 30.11 27.68
CA LYS A 3 -58.90 28.99 27.33
C LYS A 3 -57.60 29.54 26.79
N ARG A 4 -56.48 29.35 27.53
CA ARG A 4 -55.12 29.63 27.06
C ARG A 4 -54.63 28.43 26.27
N SER A 5 -54.45 28.59 24.96
CA SER A 5 -53.74 27.62 24.09
C SER A 5 -52.25 27.83 24.26
N ILE A 6 -51.55 26.78 24.72
CA ILE A 6 -50.11 26.73 24.75
C ILE A 6 -49.63 26.17 23.39
N VAL A 7 -48.93 27.01 22.64
CA VAL A 7 -48.27 26.59 21.39
C VAL A 7 -46.88 26.08 21.75
N LEU A 8 -46.66 24.76 21.65
CA LEU A 8 -45.31 24.15 21.78
C LEU A 8 -44.58 24.29 20.45
N THR A 9 -43.60 25.18 20.39
CA THR A 9 -42.68 25.26 19.28
C THR A 9 -41.59 24.19 19.45
N ALA A 10 -41.62 23.14 18.65
CA ALA A 10 -40.55 22.13 18.58
C ALA A 10 -39.38 22.71 17.77
N LEU A 11 -38.26 22.99 18.43
CA LEU A 11 -36.97 23.27 17.76
C LEU A 11 -36.46 21.94 17.23
N ALA A 12 -36.48 21.76 15.91
CA ALA A 12 -35.78 20.69 15.22
C ALA A 12 -34.29 21.06 15.15
N ALA A 13 -33.47 20.41 16.00
CA ALA A 13 -32.02 20.49 15.89
C ALA A 13 -31.56 19.70 14.65
N SER A 14 -31.29 20.39 13.55
CA SER A 14 -30.67 19.80 12.37
C SER A 14 -29.20 19.51 12.70
N SER A 15 -28.89 18.26 12.99
CA SER A 15 -27.51 17.78 13.07
C SER A 15 -26.94 17.79 11.67
N LEU A 16 -26.17 18.81 11.31
CA LEU A 16 -25.36 18.82 10.11
C LEU A 16 -24.28 17.74 10.29
N LEU A 17 -24.41 16.60 9.61
CA LEU A 17 -23.29 15.69 9.41
C LEU A 17 -22.24 16.49 8.63
N HIS A 18 -21.19 16.92 9.32
CA HIS A 18 -19.98 17.42 8.65
C HIS A 18 -19.31 16.21 8.00
N ALA A 19 -19.46 16.09 6.67
CA ALA A 19 -18.52 15.29 5.90
C ALA A 19 -17.14 15.92 6.10
N ALA A 20 -16.12 15.12 6.44
CA ALA A 20 -14.77 15.62 6.57
C ALA A 20 -14.37 16.29 5.24
N GLU A 21 -13.93 17.53 5.31
CA GLU A 21 -13.49 18.26 4.11
C GLU A 21 -12.19 17.63 3.59
N PRO A 22 -12.04 17.53 2.27
CA PRO A 22 -10.79 17.03 1.68
C PRO A 22 -9.64 17.95 2.05
N VAL A 23 -8.48 17.37 2.35
CA VAL A 23 -7.26 18.12 2.67
C VAL A 23 -6.81 18.93 1.47
N ALA A 24 -6.42 20.18 1.71
CA ALA A 24 -5.96 21.07 0.64
C ALA A 24 -4.70 20.51 -0.07
N PRO A 25 -4.61 20.58 -1.41
CA PRO A 25 -3.46 20.06 -2.16
C PRO A 25 -2.11 20.62 -1.68
N GLU A 26 -2.08 21.89 -1.25
CA GLU A 26 -0.89 22.55 -0.73
C GLU A 26 -0.39 21.91 0.56
N GLN A 27 -1.30 21.51 1.44
CA GLN A 27 -0.96 20.81 2.68
C GLN A 27 -0.41 19.42 2.38
N VAL A 28 -1.00 18.69 1.44
CA VAL A 28 -0.49 17.39 0.99
C VAL A 28 0.93 17.56 0.43
N GLN A 29 1.15 18.55 -0.42
CA GLN A 29 2.45 18.84 -1.00
C GLN A 29 3.49 19.20 0.07
N GLU A 30 3.12 19.94 1.10
CA GLU A 30 4.00 20.28 2.23
C GLU A 30 4.42 19.00 2.98
N ILE A 31 3.49 18.10 3.31
CA ILE A 31 3.80 16.83 3.97
C ILE A 31 4.74 15.98 3.10
N VAL A 32 4.47 15.89 1.80
CA VAL A 32 5.31 15.15 0.87
C VAL A 32 6.74 15.70 0.89
N THR A 33 6.91 16.99 0.73
CA THR A 33 8.24 17.62 0.59
C THR A 33 9.04 17.62 1.89
N THR A 34 8.38 17.79 3.02
CA THR A 34 9.06 17.88 4.33
C THR A 34 9.33 16.54 4.96
N LEU A 35 8.54 15.50 4.65
CA LEU A 35 8.64 14.20 5.30
C LEU A 35 8.86 13.04 4.30
N CYS A 36 7.89 12.78 3.43
CA CYS A 36 7.86 11.56 2.61
C CYS A 36 9.03 11.50 1.61
N ALA A 37 9.34 12.65 1.01
CA ALA A 37 10.35 12.76 -0.05
C ALA A 37 11.76 12.38 0.41
N SER A 38 12.08 12.55 1.70
CA SER A 38 13.39 12.23 2.25
C SER A 38 13.77 10.74 2.09
N CYS A 39 12.76 9.86 2.06
CA CYS A 39 12.96 8.41 1.95
C CYS A 39 12.43 7.84 0.63
N HIS A 40 11.34 8.38 0.09
CA HIS A 40 10.66 7.84 -1.11
C HIS A 40 10.91 8.64 -2.38
N GLY A 41 11.60 9.79 -2.29
CA GLY A 41 11.72 10.76 -3.36
C GLY A 41 10.48 11.66 -3.50
N PRO A 42 10.62 12.84 -4.10
CA PRO A 42 9.55 13.84 -4.16
C PRO A 42 8.34 13.40 -4.99
N ASP A 43 8.57 12.52 -5.94
CA ASP A 43 7.55 11.91 -6.81
C ASP A 43 7.29 10.43 -6.51
N GLY A 44 7.93 9.88 -5.48
CA GLY A 44 7.81 8.47 -5.10
C GLY A 44 8.54 7.50 -6.03
N ASN A 45 9.48 7.97 -6.87
CA ASN A 45 10.23 7.12 -7.81
C ASN A 45 11.68 6.83 -7.41
N THR A 46 12.26 7.70 -6.59
CA THR A 46 13.70 7.65 -6.25
C THR A 46 13.90 7.38 -4.77
N PRO A 47 13.63 6.16 -4.29
CA PRO A 47 13.81 5.83 -2.90
C PRO A 47 15.28 5.97 -2.50
N LEU A 48 15.53 6.47 -1.30
CA LEU A 48 16.87 6.68 -0.74
C LEU A 48 17.63 5.36 -0.62
N MET A 49 16.93 4.28 -0.31
CA MET A 49 17.48 2.93 -0.20
C MET A 49 16.64 1.96 -1.05
N PRO A 50 17.25 0.94 -1.64
CA PRO A 50 16.56 0.00 -2.53
C PRO A 50 15.46 -0.82 -1.81
N GLU A 51 15.54 -0.93 -0.49
CA GLU A 51 14.52 -1.58 0.35
C GLU A 51 13.29 -0.70 0.61
N TYR A 52 13.35 0.59 0.30
CA TYR A 52 12.19 1.46 0.39
C TYR A 52 11.34 1.36 -0.88
N PRO A 53 10.02 1.36 -0.77
CA PRO A 53 9.17 1.20 -1.95
C PRO A 53 9.14 2.46 -2.82
N LYS A 54 9.05 2.23 -4.14
CA LYS A 54 8.46 3.21 -5.02
C LYS A 54 6.97 3.34 -4.72
N LEU A 55 6.48 4.57 -4.67
CA LEU A 55 5.07 4.89 -4.38
C LEU A 55 4.31 5.36 -5.62
N ALA A 56 5.05 5.89 -6.62
CA ALA A 56 4.49 6.41 -7.86
C ALA A 56 3.62 5.38 -8.59
N GLY A 57 2.44 5.81 -9.03
CA GLY A 57 1.52 5.00 -9.83
C GLY A 57 0.96 3.76 -9.12
N GLN A 58 1.11 3.67 -7.80
CA GLN A 58 0.44 2.64 -7.00
C GLN A 58 -1.03 2.99 -6.83
N HIS A 59 -1.90 2.00 -6.65
CA HIS A 59 -3.32 2.20 -6.41
C HIS A 59 -3.56 3.03 -5.14
N PRO A 60 -4.35 4.11 -5.20
CA PRO A 60 -4.56 4.99 -4.06
C PRO A 60 -5.21 4.27 -2.87
N GLU A 61 -6.14 3.35 -3.12
CA GLU A 61 -6.80 2.56 -2.08
C GLU A 61 -5.81 1.64 -1.36
N TYR A 62 -4.83 1.09 -2.09
CA TYR A 62 -3.78 0.29 -1.50
C TYR A 62 -2.82 1.13 -0.65
N LEU A 63 -2.37 2.28 -1.17
CA LEU A 63 -1.54 3.21 -0.41
C LEU A 63 -2.24 3.67 0.86
N TYR A 64 -3.51 4.06 0.74
CA TYR A 64 -4.32 4.49 1.88
C TYR A 64 -4.44 3.38 2.94
N LYS A 65 -4.77 2.16 2.51
CA LYS A 65 -4.79 1.01 3.41
C LYS A 65 -3.45 0.82 4.13
N GLN A 66 -2.33 0.92 3.41
CA GLN A 66 -1.02 0.75 4.04
C GLN A 66 -0.72 1.84 5.07
N LEU A 67 -1.05 3.10 4.78
CA LEU A 67 -0.88 4.21 5.74
C LEU A 67 -1.74 4.00 7.00
N LEU A 68 -2.99 3.57 6.81
CA LEU A 68 -3.87 3.23 7.93
C LEU A 68 -3.33 2.07 8.77
N ASP A 69 -2.81 1.03 8.12
CA ASP A 69 -2.28 -0.16 8.79
C ASP A 69 -1.00 0.14 9.60
N PHE A 70 -0.21 1.12 9.19
CA PHE A 70 0.97 1.56 9.93
C PHE A 70 0.65 2.38 11.18
N LYS A 71 -0.53 2.95 11.29
CA LYS A 71 -0.93 3.77 12.44
C LYS A 71 -1.65 2.94 13.50
N ALA A 72 -1.32 3.17 14.77
CA ALA A 72 -2.13 2.72 15.90
C ALA A 72 -3.43 3.54 15.94
N TRP A 73 -4.56 2.90 16.12
CA TRP A 73 -5.86 3.53 16.23
C TRP A 73 -6.53 3.12 17.55
N ASP A 74 -6.97 4.11 18.30
CA ASP A 74 -7.49 3.90 19.66
C ASP A 74 -6.46 3.14 20.49
N ASP A 75 -6.87 2.06 21.16
CA ASP A 75 -5.97 1.21 21.97
C ASP A 75 -5.42 -0.01 21.18
N LYS A 76 -5.53 0.00 19.85
CA LYS A 76 -5.06 -1.13 19.02
C LYS A 76 -3.69 -0.83 18.42
N PRO A 77 -2.76 -1.80 18.48
CA PRO A 77 -1.47 -1.65 17.82
C PRO A 77 -1.62 -1.54 16.29
N PRO A 78 -0.59 -1.06 15.57
CA PRO A 78 -0.59 -1.04 14.12
C PRO A 78 -0.83 -2.45 13.55
N ALA A 79 -1.67 -2.55 12.52
CA ALA A 79 -1.88 -3.81 11.80
C ALA A 79 -0.67 -4.21 10.94
N ARG A 80 0.20 -3.22 10.63
CA ARG A 80 1.48 -3.41 9.96
C ARG A 80 2.58 -2.79 10.79
N GLU A 81 3.43 -3.63 11.35
CA GLU A 81 4.58 -3.17 12.14
C GLU A 81 5.74 -2.79 11.23
N ASN A 82 6.23 -1.57 11.42
CA ASN A 82 7.48 -1.05 10.85
C ASN A 82 7.85 0.21 11.63
N ALA A 83 8.90 0.13 12.43
CA ALA A 83 9.26 1.20 13.37
C ALA A 83 9.38 2.58 12.71
N THR A 84 9.93 2.66 11.50
CA THR A 84 10.06 3.92 10.76
C THR A 84 8.70 4.43 10.32
N MET A 85 7.94 3.61 9.58
CA MET A 85 6.65 4.06 9.03
C MET A 85 5.61 4.30 10.12
N ASN A 86 5.61 3.50 11.21
CA ASN A 86 4.70 3.74 12.34
C ASN A 86 4.94 5.13 12.94
N ALA A 87 6.21 5.55 13.11
CA ALA A 87 6.55 6.89 13.60
C ALA A 87 6.14 7.99 12.59
N MET A 88 6.38 7.76 11.28
CA MET A 88 6.10 8.75 10.23
C MET A 88 4.60 9.08 10.11
N VAL A 89 3.71 8.09 10.26
CA VAL A 89 2.26 8.30 10.05
C VAL A 89 1.51 8.71 11.32
N MET A 90 2.15 8.71 12.47
CA MET A 90 1.49 8.85 13.77
C MET A 90 0.70 10.17 13.90
N ALA A 91 1.21 11.26 13.33
CA ALA A 91 0.60 12.59 13.45
C ALA A 91 -0.56 12.83 12.45
N TYR A 92 -0.69 12.02 11.39
CA TYR A 92 -1.60 12.33 10.28
C TYR A 92 -3.00 11.76 10.48
N SER A 93 -4.00 12.53 10.03
CA SER A 93 -5.40 12.14 9.97
C SER A 93 -5.67 11.17 8.81
N LYS A 94 -6.86 10.59 8.79
CA LYS A 94 -7.31 9.75 7.67
C LYS A 94 -7.42 10.53 6.37
N GLU A 95 -7.86 11.77 6.45
CA GLU A 95 -8.01 12.69 5.32
C GLU A 95 -6.65 13.05 4.70
N GLU A 96 -5.66 13.34 5.53
CA GLU A 96 -4.28 13.58 5.07
C GLU A 96 -3.66 12.32 4.44
N MET A 97 -3.86 11.15 5.04
CA MET A 97 -3.41 9.88 4.48
C MET A 97 -4.07 9.57 3.13
N LEU A 98 -5.37 9.92 2.98
CA LEU A 98 -6.07 9.79 1.71
C LEU A 98 -5.47 10.73 0.66
N GLY A 99 -5.24 12.00 1.02
CA GLY A 99 -4.59 12.99 0.15
C GLY A 99 -3.19 12.54 -0.31
N LEU A 100 -2.37 12.05 0.61
CA LEU A 100 -1.05 11.48 0.32
C LEU A 100 -1.11 10.29 -0.64
N SER A 101 -2.09 9.41 -0.43
CA SER A 101 -2.31 8.24 -1.30
C SER A 101 -2.68 8.64 -2.71
N GLN A 102 -3.55 9.62 -2.87
CA GLN A 102 -3.93 10.20 -4.16
C GLN A 102 -2.76 10.91 -4.84
N TYR A 103 -1.96 11.64 -4.07
CA TYR A 103 -0.78 12.32 -4.61
C TYR A 103 0.20 11.35 -5.27
N PHE A 104 0.61 10.29 -4.57
CA PHE A 104 1.55 9.32 -5.12
C PHE A 104 0.95 8.44 -6.22
N ALA A 105 -0.34 8.14 -6.15
CA ALA A 105 -1.03 7.39 -7.20
C ALA A 105 -1.05 8.12 -8.55
N GLN A 106 -1.07 9.45 -8.54
CA GLN A 106 -1.07 10.28 -9.75
C GLN A 106 0.33 10.46 -10.37
N GLN A 107 1.39 10.09 -9.64
CA GLN A 107 2.74 10.19 -10.18
C GLN A 107 2.99 9.10 -11.23
N THR A 108 3.69 9.46 -12.29
CA THR A 108 4.08 8.50 -13.32
C THR A 108 5.21 7.60 -12.80
N LEU A 109 4.96 6.29 -12.75
CA LEU A 109 5.96 5.33 -12.33
C LEU A 109 7.13 5.29 -13.32
N GLN A 110 8.34 5.44 -12.81
CA GLN A 110 9.59 5.12 -13.48
C GLN A 110 10.01 3.72 -13.01
N PRO A 111 9.90 2.68 -13.88
CA PRO A 111 10.16 1.32 -13.45
C PRO A 111 11.60 1.12 -12.97
N ALA A 112 11.79 0.26 -11.97
CA ALA A 112 13.10 -0.23 -11.58
C ALA A 112 13.61 -1.27 -12.60
N GLU A 113 14.92 -1.51 -12.57
CA GLU A 113 15.54 -2.57 -13.36
C GLU A 113 15.74 -3.83 -12.50
N PRO A 114 15.65 -5.03 -13.08
CA PRO A 114 16.00 -6.28 -12.41
C PRO A 114 17.48 -6.28 -12.02
N LYS A 115 17.82 -6.93 -10.92
CA LYS A 115 19.21 -7.05 -10.44
C LYS A 115 19.99 -8.13 -11.18
N ALA A 116 19.31 -9.21 -11.56
CA ALA A 116 19.91 -10.36 -12.23
C ALA A 116 19.06 -10.79 -13.43
N GLN A 117 19.69 -10.84 -14.61
CA GLN A 117 18.99 -11.26 -15.83
C GLN A 117 18.76 -12.78 -15.89
N GLU A 118 19.65 -13.54 -15.27
CA GLU A 118 19.59 -15.01 -15.21
C GLU A 118 18.40 -15.53 -14.40
N THR A 119 17.87 -14.74 -13.48
CA THR A 119 16.70 -15.11 -12.65
C THR A 119 15.38 -14.91 -13.37
N LEU A 120 15.33 -14.06 -14.41
CA LEU A 120 14.10 -13.63 -15.08
C LEU A 120 13.26 -14.80 -15.61
N ALA A 121 13.90 -15.80 -16.22
CA ALA A 121 13.18 -16.97 -16.77
C ALA A 121 12.47 -17.78 -15.67
N LEU A 122 13.09 -17.91 -14.51
CA LEU A 122 12.45 -18.55 -13.35
C LEU A 122 11.31 -17.70 -12.81
N GLY A 123 11.55 -16.40 -12.62
CA GLY A 123 10.54 -15.46 -12.17
C GLY A 123 9.31 -15.42 -13.08
N GLN A 124 9.52 -15.35 -14.39
CA GLN A 124 8.46 -15.39 -15.40
C GLN A 124 7.61 -16.66 -15.30
N ARG A 125 8.26 -17.82 -15.19
CA ARG A 125 7.55 -19.09 -15.05
C ARG A 125 6.69 -19.11 -13.81
N ILE A 126 7.23 -18.71 -12.64
CA ILE A 126 6.47 -18.69 -11.39
C ILE A 126 5.34 -17.67 -11.48
N TRP A 127 5.60 -16.49 -12.06
CA TRP A 127 4.60 -15.44 -12.19
C TRP A 127 3.35 -15.90 -12.95
N HIS A 128 3.54 -16.59 -14.06
CA HIS A 128 2.44 -17.00 -14.94
C HIS A 128 1.85 -18.38 -14.63
N HIS A 129 2.62 -19.27 -14.01
CA HIS A 129 2.19 -20.67 -13.82
C HIS A 129 2.17 -21.12 -12.35
N GLY A 130 2.74 -20.31 -11.43
CA GLY A 130 2.90 -20.71 -10.04
C GLY A 130 3.90 -21.85 -9.84
N LEU A 131 3.73 -22.54 -8.72
CA LEU A 131 4.48 -23.74 -8.37
C LEU A 131 3.47 -24.84 -7.94
N PRO A 132 2.94 -25.62 -8.88
CA PRO A 132 1.88 -26.61 -8.58
C PRO A 132 2.28 -27.60 -7.51
N ASP A 133 3.52 -28.08 -7.53
CA ASP A 133 4.06 -29.05 -6.55
C ASP A 133 4.06 -28.52 -5.11
N LYS A 134 4.07 -27.19 -4.95
CA LYS A 134 3.99 -26.49 -3.66
C LYS A 134 2.61 -25.88 -3.40
N ALA A 135 1.64 -26.09 -4.29
CA ALA A 135 0.35 -25.42 -4.26
C ALA A 135 0.50 -23.89 -4.11
N VAL A 136 1.41 -23.28 -4.88
CA VAL A 136 1.57 -21.83 -5.04
C VAL A 136 0.85 -21.43 -6.32
N PRO A 137 -0.19 -20.59 -6.26
CA PRO A 137 -0.89 -20.12 -7.46
C PRO A 137 -0.02 -19.16 -8.29
N ALA A 138 -0.38 -18.96 -9.55
CA ALA A 138 0.26 -17.95 -10.40
C ALA A 138 0.06 -16.54 -9.82
N CYS A 139 1.13 -15.77 -9.69
CA CYS A 139 1.09 -14.41 -9.16
C CYS A 139 0.23 -13.49 -10.03
N SER A 140 0.26 -13.73 -11.34
CA SER A 140 -0.53 -13.02 -12.34
C SER A 140 -2.05 -13.11 -12.13
N GLY A 141 -2.54 -14.16 -11.46
CA GLY A 141 -3.96 -14.34 -11.15
C GLY A 141 -4.54 -13.24 -10.27
N CYS A 142 -3.72 -12.66 -9.40
CA CYS A 142 -4.11 -11.58 -8.50
C CYS A 142 -3.43 -10.25 -8.88
N HIS A 143 -2.14 -10.29 -9.22
CA HIS A 143 -1.37 -9.07 -9.51
C HIS A 143 -1.41 -8.65 -10.98
N GLY A 144 -2.12 -9.39 -11.84
CA GLY A 144 -2.22 -9.13 -13.28
C GLY A 144 -1.03 -9.65 -14.07
N ASN A 145 -1.22 -9.94 -15.36
CA ASN A 145 -0.18 -10.48 -16.23
C ASN A 145 1.04 -9.55 -16.33
N ASN A 146 0.79 -8.23 -16.36
CA ASN A 146 1.81 -7.19 -16.42
C ASN A 146 2.16 -6.60 -15.05
N GLY A 147 1.68 -7.17 -13.95
CA GLY A 147 1.95 -6.70 -12.60
C GLY A 147 1.27 -5.38 -12.22
N ALA A 148 0.27 -4.93 -12.99
CA ALA A 148 -0.44 -3.69 -12.70
C ALA A 148 -1.28 -3.76 -11.42
N GLY A 149 -1.59 -4.95 -10.93
CA GLY A 149 -2.46 -5.16 -9.78
C GLY A 149 -3.94 -5.05 -10.12
N ILE A 150 -4.78 -5.20 -9.11
CA ILE A 150 -6.24 -4.98 -9.17
C ILE A 150 -6.62 -4.17 -7.91
N PRO A 151 -7.06 -2.93 -8.06
CA PRO A 151 -7.56 -2.15 -6.93
C PRO A 151 -8.74 -2.88 -6.26
N SER A 152 -8.91 -2.83 -4.98
CA SER A 152 -8.11 -2.19 -3.92
C SER A 152 -7.17 -3.17 -3.23
N LEU A 153 -7.34 -4.49 -3.48
CA LEU A 153 -6.70 -5.55 -2.68
C LEU A 153 -5.30 -5.91 -3.19
N TYR A 154 -5.11 -5.94 -4.50
CA TYR A 154 -3.88 -6.44 -5.11
C TYR A 154 -3.04 -5.29 -5.64
N PRO A 155 -1.90 -4.98 -4.99
CA PRO A 155 -1.07 -3.86 -5.41
C PRO A 155 -0.40 -4.10 -6.76
N ARG A 156 -0.07 -2.97 -7.42
CA ARG A 156 0.90 -2.97 -8.50
C ARG A 156 2.26 -3.46 -8.00
N LEU A 157 2.85 -4.38 -8.72
CA LEU A 157 4.21 -4.89 -8.48
C LEU A 157 5.14 -4.56 -9.65
N SER A 158 4.59 -4.26 -10.85
CA SER A 158 5.40 -3.87 -12.01
C SER A 158 6.28 -2.68 -11.69
N GLY A 159 7.55 -2.80 -12.02
CA GLY A 159 8.54 -1.72 -11.87
C GLY A 159 8.91 -1.36 -10.43
N GLN A 160 8.48 -2.14 -9.44
CA GLN A 160 8.91 -1.97 -8.05
C GLN A 160 10.37 -2.41 -7.87
N THR A 161 11.07 -1.83 -6.88
CA THR A 161 12.45 -2.21 -6.58
C THR A 161 12.53 -3.69 -6.15
N PRO A 162 13.46 -4.47 -6.71
CA PRO A 162 13.60 -5.88 -6.35
C PRO A 162 13.84 -6.09 -4.85
N ASP A 163 14.68 -5.27 -4.23
CA ASP A 163 15.00 -5.39 -2.79
C ASP A 163 13.77 -5.21 -1.92
N TYR A 164 12.90 -4.25 -2.25
CA TYR A 164 11.63 -4.09 -1.53
C TYR A 164 10.73 -5.31 -1.70
N VAL A 165 10.63 -5.86 -2.91
CA VAL A 165 9.79 -7.06 -3.15
C VAL A 165 10.32 -8.25 -2.37
N VAL A 166 11.65 -8.48 -2.40
CA VAL A 166 12.33 -9.52 -1.60
C VAL A 166 12.01 -9.34 -0.11
N LEU A 167 12.22 -8.11 0.41
CA LEU A 167 11.96 -7.80 1.81
C LEU A 167 10.51 -8.11 2.20
N GLN A 168 9.54 -7.72 1.38
CA GLN A 168 8.14 -7.93 1.69
C GLN A 168 7.73 -9.40 1.63
N LEU A 169 8.22 -10.16 0.64
CA LEU A 169 7.93 -11.59 0.55
C LEU A 169 8.55 -12.34 1.74
N LYS A 170 9.77 -12.01 2.16
CA LYS A 170 10.40 -12.57 3.36
C LYS A 170 9.62 -12.17 4.61
N ALA A 171 9.20 -10.93 4.75
CA ALA A 171 8.42 -10.46 5.89
C ALA A 171 7.05 -11.19 6.01
N PHE A 172 6.38 -11.47 4.89
CA PHE A 172 5.17 -12.31 4.88
C PHE A 172 5.50 -13.76 5.27
N ARG A 173 6.58 -14.34 4.74
CA ARG A 173 7.01 -15.71 5.06
C ARG A 173 7.30 -15.88 6.54
N GLU A 174 7.95 -14.90 7.14
CA GLU A 174 8.36 -14.87 8.54
C GLU A 174 7.28 -14.33 9.48
N GLN A 175 6.09 -14.00 8.94
CA GLN A 175 4.95 -13.43 9.65
C GLN A 175 5.23 -12.07 10.32
N GLN A 176 6.32 -11.40 9.98
CA GLN A 176 6.64 -10.04 10.40
C GLN A 176 5.72 -9.01 9.73
N ARG A 177 5.17 -9.36 8.56
CA ARG A 177 4.09 -8.64 7.90
C ARG A 177 2.84 -9.51 7.87
N ALA A 178 1.78 -9.05 8.55
CA ALA A 178 0.55 -9.83 8.76
C ALA A 178 -0.74 -9.08 8.41
N ASN A 179 -0.64 -7.97 7.67
CA ASN A 179 -1.77 -7.13 7.28
C ASN A 179 -2.46 -7.54 5.98
N ASP A 180 -2.17 -8.74 5.49
CA ASP A 180 -2.76 -9.35 4.31
C ASP A 180 -4.12 -9.99 4.64
N PRO A 181 -5.19 -9.69 3.85
CA PRO A 181 -6.48 -10.30 4.02
C PRO A 181 -6.39 -11.84 3.93
N GLU A 182 -7.11 -12.52 4.81
CA GLU A 182 -7.20 -14.00 4.84
C GLU A 182 -5.84 -14.71 4.81
N GLN A 183 -4.77 -14.05 5.23
CA GLN A 183 -3.40 -14.57 5.24
C GLN A 183 -2.88 -14.98 3.85
N MET A 184 -3.45 -14.44 2.78
CA MET A 184 -3.15 -14.86 1.40
C MET A 184 -1.66 -14.83 1.09
N MET A 185 -1.01 -13.67 1.31
CA MET A 185 0.41 -13.55 0.99
C MET A 185 1.30 -14.34 1.92
N ARG A 186 0.94 -14.47 3.20
CA ARG A 186 1.67 -15.32 4.16
C ARG A 186 1.63 -16.80 3.76
N GLN A 187 0.47 -17.29 3.33
CA GLN A 187 0.31 -18.67 2.88
C GLN A 187 1.11 -18.97 1.59
N ILE A 188 1.19 -17.99 0.69
CA ILE A 188 1.98 -18.10 -0.54
C ILE A 188 3.47 -18.02 -0.22
N ALA A 189 3.89 -16.97 0.47
CA ALA A 189 5.30 -16.68 0.74
C ALA A 189 5.97 -17.77 1.59
N ASN A 190 5.24 -18.39 2.52
CA ASN A 190 5.74 -19.49 3.36
C ASN A 190 6.24 -20.71 2.56
N LYS A 191 5.83 -20.85 1.31
CA LYS A 191 6.21 -21.95 0.42
C LYS A 191 7.37 -21.63 -0.52
N LEU A 192 7.79 -20.36 -0.57
CA LEU A 192 8.83 -19.87 -1.47
C LEU A 192 10.21 -20.01 -0.86
N THR A 193 11.18 -20.48 -1.65
CA THR A 193 12.60 -20.40 -1.34
C THR A 193 13.16 -19.00 -1.60
N ASP A 194 14.34 -18.69 -1.07
CA ASP A 194 15.01 -17.41 -1.33
C ASP A 194 15.25 -17.18 -2.83
N THR A 195 15.72 -18.20 -3.53
CA THR A 195 15.93 -18.15 -4.99
C THR A 195 14.64 -17.83 -5.77
N GLU A 196 13.51 -18.42 -5.35
CA GLU A 196 12.21 -18.15 -5.99
C GLU A 196 11.71 -16.73 -5.67
N ILE A 197 11.95 -16.23 -4.45
CA ILE A 197 11.64 -14.85 -4.04
C ILE A 197 12.47 -13.85 -4.84
N GLU A 198 13.77 -14.06 -4.98
CA GLU A 198 14.67 -13.21 -5.75
C GLU A 198 14.27 -13.17 -7.24
N ALA A 199 14.00 -14.35 -7.84
CA ALA A 199 13.54 -14.44 -9.21
C ALA A 199 12.22 -13.72 -9.47
N LEU A 200 11.25 -13.83 -8.55
CA LEU A 200 9.97 -13.13 -8.63
C LEU A 200 10.16 -11.61 -8.50
N ALA A 201 11.06 -11.16 -7.64
CA ALA A 201 11.36 -9.75 -7.45
C ALA A 201 11.98 -9.12 -8.70
N ASP A 202 12.96 -9.78 -9.30
CA ASP A 202 13.57 -9.34 -10.55
C ASP A 202 12.55 -9.33 -11.71
N TYR A 203 11.72 -10.36 -11.79
CA TYR A 203 10.69 -10.39 -12.82
C TYR A 203 9.65 -9.27 -12.62
N ALA A 204 9.18 -9.02 -11.40
CA ALA A 204 8.26 -7.92 -11.11
C ALA A 204 8.86 -6.55 -11.49
N ALA A 205 10.16 -6.33 -11.23
CA ALA A 205 10.86 -5.11 -11.63
C ALA A 205 10.93 -4.96 -13.16
N SER A 206 11.00 -6.06 -13.92
CA SER A 206 11.07 -6.05 -15.39
C SER A 206 9.72 -5.80 -16.07
N LEU A 207 8.59 -5.94 -15.36
CA LEU A 207 7.26 -5.73 -15.92
C LEU A 207 6.98 -4.24 -16.21
N ARG A 208 6.28 -3.96 -17.31
CA ARG A 208 5.94 -2.62 -17.79
C ARG A 208 4.43 -2.49 -18.00
#